data_8992ba91cbe00abf651bfa07a15871cb
#
_entry.id   8992ba91cbe00abf651bfa07a15871cb
#
_cell.length_a   1.000
_cell.length_b   1.000
_cell.length_c   1.000
_cell.angle_alpha   90.00
_cell.angle_beta   90.00
_cell.angle_gamma   90.00
#
_symmetry.space_group_name_H-M   'P 1'
#
loop_
_entity.id
_entity.type
_entity.pdbx_description
1 polymer ?
#
loop_
_entity_poly.entity_id
_entity_poly.type
_entity_poly.pdbx_seq_one_letter_code
_entity_poly.pdbx_strand_id
1 'polypeptide(L)'
;DSVLLPPGIVTTGNHEMYKVFTPFSKAFIKRLHEGLPECVPAPKAREITLSEPEILREFDYPRQPIDESLFPIGEQQAINQLRQFCHQPVADYEQQRDFPAIDGTSRLSAYLATGVLSPRQCLHRLLKEHPQALEGGSGSVWLNELIWREFYRHLLVAYPKLCRHQPFIPWTDN
;
A
#
# COMPACT_ATOMS: atom_id res chain seq x y z
N ASP A 1 -9.69 -1.54 -2.45
CA ASP A 1 -8.58 -2.22 -3.13
C ASP A 1 -7.31 -2.22 -2.31
N SER A 2 -6.70 -3.39 -2.16
CA SER A 2 -5.46 -3.53 -1.41
C SER A 2 -4.20 -3.55 -2.28
N VAL A 3 -4.34 -3.43 -3.60
CA VAL A 3 -3.26 -3.47 -4.59
C VAL A 3 -3.42 -2.38 -5.65
N LEU A 4 -2.31 -1.92 -6.21
CA LEU A 4 -2.29 -1.03 -7.37
C LEU A 4 -2.75 -1.78 -8.61
N LEU A 5 -2.08 -2.87 -8.92
CA LEU A 5 -2.36 -3.70 -10.08
C LEU A 5 -2.72 -5.13 -9.62
N PRO A 6 -3.65 -5.81 -10.31
CA PRO A 6 -3.98 -7.20 -9.99
C PRO A 6 -2.73 -8.11 -10.02
N PRO A 7 -2.50 -8.93 -8.99
CA PRO A 7 -1.42 -9.91 -9.02
C PRO A 7 -1.51 -10.83 -10.25
N GLY A 8 -0.36 -11.11 -10.87
CA GLY A 8 -0.28 -11.93 -12.06
C GLY A 8 -0.24 -11.19 -13.40
N ILE A 9 -0.49 -9.86 -13.42
CA ILE A 9 -0.38 -9.09 -14.68
C ILE A 9 1.04 -8.58 -14.95
N VAL A 10 1.90 -8.55 -13.92
CA VAL A 10 3.31 -8.17 -14.05
C VAL A 10 4.15 -9.44 -13.95
N THR A 11 4.52 -9.97 -15.10
CA THR A 11 5.25 -11.24 -15.24
C THR A 11 6.45 -11.09 -16.18
N THR A 12 7.35 -12.04 -16.11
CA THR A 12 8.46 -12.19 -17.07
C THR A 12 7.93 -12.55 -18.46
N GLY A 13 8.80 -12.56 -19.46
CA GLY A 13 8.45 -13.01 -20.81
C GLY A 13 7.93 -14.47 -20.91
N ASN A 14 8.25 -15.29 -19.91
CA ASN A 14 7.77 -16.67 -19.77
C ASN A 14 6.50 -16.78 -18.90
N HIS A 15 5.81 -15.66 -18.63
CA HIS A 15 4.61 -15.59 -17.78
C HIS A 15 4.83 -16.04 -16.32
N GLU A 16 6.07 -15.99 -15.83
CA GLU A 16 6.40 -16.30 -14.44
C GLU A 16 6.48 -15.03 -13.59
N MET A 17 6.22 -15.17 -12.29
CA MET A 17 6.44 -14.08 -11.32
C MET A 17 7.92 -13.75 -11.19
N TYR A 18 8.24 -12.47 -11.21
CA TYR A 18 9.59 -12.00 -10.89
C TYR A 18 9.99 -12.38 -9.47
N LYS A 19 11.21 -12.90 -9.31
CA LYS A 19 11.77 -13.29 -8.00
C LYS A 19 12.69 -12.21 -7.41
N VAL A 20 12.99 -11.18 -8.19
CA VAL A 20 13.87 -10.06 -7.84
C VAL A 20 13.13 -8.76 -8.06
N PHE A 21 13.27 -7.81 -7.12
CA PHE A 21 12.54 -6.56 -7.12
C PHE A 21 12.86 -5.66 -8.31
N THR A 22 14.14 -5.44 -8.61
CA THR A 22 14.55 -4.46 -9.63
C THR A 22 13.91 -4.69 -11.01
N PRO A 23 13.93 -5.91 -11.59
CA PRO A 23 13.24 -6.15 -12.86
C PRO A 23 11.71 -6.08 -12.71
N PHE A 24 11.15 -6.49 -11.56
CA PHE A 24 9.72 -6.32 -11.28
C PHE A 24 9.32 -4.85 -11.27
N SER A 25 10.02 -4.00 -10.53
CA SER A 25 9.74 -2.57 -10.43
C SER A 25 9.75 -1.89 -11.80
N LYS A 26 10.73 -2.20 -12.65
CA LYS A 26 10.79 -1.69 -14.03
C LYS A 26 9.58 -2.11 -14.87
N ALA A 27 9.20 -3.38 -14.80
CA ALA A 27 8.02 -3.89 -15.50
C ALA A 27 6.73 -3.30 -14.93
N PHE A 28 6.65 -3.10 -13.61
CA PHE A 28 5.50 -2.50 -12.93
C PHE A 28 5.31 -1.04 -13.35
N ILE A 29 6.38 -0.23 -13.34
CA ILE A 29 6.35 1.17 -13.79
C ILE A 29 5.93 1.25 -15.26
N LYS A 30 6.44 0.35 -16.12
CA LYS A 30 5.99 0.26 -17.50
C LYS A 30 4.47 0.05 -17.62
N ARG A 31 3.89 -0.82 -16.80
CA ARG A 31 2.44 -1.02 -16.75
C ARG A 31 1.68 0.22 -16.28
N LEU A 32 2.22 0.97 -15.32
CA LEU A 32 1.62 2.23 -14.89
C LEU A 32 1.63 3.29 -15.99
N HIS A 33 2.63 3.31 -16.87
CA HIS A 33 2.66 4.19 -18.06
C HIS A 33 1.61 3.78 -19.11
N GLU A 34 1.26 2.49 -19.22
CA GLU A 34 0.21 2.03 -20.14
C GLU A 34 -1.19 2.44 -19.64
N GLY A 35 -1.37 2.65 -18.34
CA GLY A 35 -2.61 3.11 -17.72
C GLY A 35 -2.56 3.08 -16.20
N LEU A 36 -2.97 4.17 -15.57
CA LEU A 36 -3.06 4.23 -14.11
C LEU A 36 -4.32 3.49 -13.61
N PRO A 37 -4.20 2.75 -12.49
CA PRO A 37 -5.35 2.09 -11.90
C PRO A 37 -6.36 3.11 -11.36
N GLU A 38 -7.63 2.95 -11.67
CA GLU A 38 -8.69 3.85 -11.20
C GLU A 38 -8.95 3.73 -9.70
N CYS A 39 -9.25 4.85 -9.05
CA CYS A 39 -9.82 4.85 -7.71
C CYS A 39 -11.32 4.58 -7.80
N VAL A 40 -11.80 3.56 -7.10
CA VAL A 40 -13.23 3.28 -7.00
C VAL A 40 -13.89 4.35 -6.12
N PRO A 41 -15.00 4.95 -6.56
CA PRO A 41 -15.72 5.93 -5.74
C PRO A 41 -16.33 5.27 -4.50
N ALA A 42 -16.58 6.08 -3.46
CA ALA A 42 -17.24 5.57 -2.26
C ALA A 42 -18.60 4.93 -2.63
N PRO A 43 -18.94 3.79 -2.02
CA PRO A 43 -20.21 3.15 -2.27
C PRO A 43 -21.35 4.08 -1.82
N LYS A 44 -22.46 4.07 -2.56
CA LYS A 44 -23.67 4.77 -2.13
C LYS A 44 -24.24 4.08 -0.89
N ALA A 45 -24.63 4.88 0.10
CA ALA A 45 -25.33 4.35 1.27
C ALA A 45 -26.57 3.56 0.82
N ARG A 46 -26.76 2.37 1.39
CA ARG A 46 -27.97 1.56 1.20
C ARG A 46 -28.70 1.55 2.53
N GLU A 47 -30.00 1.66 2.50
CA GLU A 47 -30.83 1.35 3.65
C GLU A 47 -30.74 -0.15 3.89
N ILE A 48 -30.12 -0.55 4.98
CA ILE A 48 -30.05 -1.94 5.43
C ILE A 48 -30.95 -2.04 6.63
N THR A 49 -32.06 -2.72 6.49
CA THR A 49 -32.90 -3.11 7.63
C THR A 49 -32.28 -4.38 8.22
N LEU A 50 -31.46 -4.22 9.25
CA LEU A 50 -30.90 -5.35 9.99
C LEU A 50 -31.76 -5.61 11.21
N SER A 51 -32.15 -6.87 11.46
CA SER A 51 -32.80 -7.25 12.72
C SER A 51 -31.80 -7.11 13.85
N GLU A 52 -32.14 -6.33 14.87
CA GLU A 52 -31.25 -5.89 15.96
C GLU A 52 -30.47 -6.99 16.72
N PRO A 53 -30.95 -8.21 16.92
CA PRO A 53 -30.28 -9.15 17.82
C PRO A 53 -28.96 -9.72 17.31
N GLU A 54 -28.70 -9.69 16.01
CA GLU A 54 -27.51 -10.33 15.40
C GLU A 54 -26.28 -9.42 15.32
N ILE A 55 -26.49 -8.09 15.42
CA ILE A 55 -25.42 -7.10 15.16
C ILE A 55 -24.66 -6.75 16.43
N LEU A 56 -25.24 -6.91 17.61
CA LEU A 56 -24.74 -6.44 18.91
C LEU A 56 -24.09 -7.53 19.76
N ARG A 57 -23.64 -8.64 19.20
CA ARG A 57 -22.65 -9.44 19.91
C ARG A 57 -21.36 -8.64 19.98
N GLU A 58 -21.19 -7.90 21.06
CA GLU A 58 -19.89 -7.38 21.45
C GLU A 58 -18.93 -8.56 21.54
N PHE A 59 -18.00 -8.64 20.60
CA PHE A 59 -16.86 -9.52 20.76
C PHE A 59 -16.03 -8.93 21.89
N ASP A 60 -15.93 -9.67 22.98
CA ASP A 60 -15.02 -9.36 24.09
C ASP A 60 -13.58 -9.59 23.60
N TYR A 61 -13.09 -8.60 22.86
CA TYR A 61 -11.71 -8.58 22.37
C TYR A 61 -10.90 -7.65 23.28
N PRO A 62 -9.77 -8.10 23.84
CA PRO A 62 -8.92 -7.25 24.66
C PRO A 62 -8.44 -6.05 23.84
N ARG A 63 -9.04 -4.89 24.09
CA ARG A 63 -8.66 -3.64 23.43
C ARG A 63 -7.48 -3.02 24.17
N GLN A 64 -6.39 -2.80 23.46
CA GLN A 64 -5.29 -1.98 23.95
C GLN A 64 -5.58 -0.52 23.58
N PRO A 65 -5.40 0.43 24.50
CA PRO A 65 -5.54 1.84 24.16
C PRO A 65 -4.48 2.22 23.12
N ILE A 66 -4.89 2.89 22.08
CA ILE A 66 -4.01 3.40 21.01
C ILE A 66 -3.78 4.88 21.29
N ASP A 67 -2.53 5.32 21.18
CA ASP A 67 -2.22 6.74 21.20
C ASP A 67 -2.67 7.39 19.89
N GLU A 68 -3.84 8.03 19.91
CA GLU A 68 -4.42 8.70 18.76
C GLU A 68 -3.61 9.91 18.29
N SER A 69 -2.69 10.44 19.10
CA SER A 69 -1.78 11.49 18.66
C SER A 69 -0.74 10.98 17.68
N LEU A 70 -0.36 9.71 17.79
CA LEU A 70 0.58 9.05 16.89
C LEU A 70 -0.12 8.40 15.68
N PHE A 71 -1.32 7.86 15.91
CA PHE A 71 -2.12 7.17 14.88
C PHE A 71 -3.56 7.67 14.89
N PRO A 72 -3.83 8.87 14.35
CA PRO A 72 -5.17 9.41 14.27
C PRO A 72 -6.13 8.45 13.55
N ILE A 73 -7.28 8.19 14.14
CA ILE A 73 -8.23 7.19 13.64
C ILE A 73 -9.14 7.79 12.55
N GLY A 74 -9.41 7.03 11.51
CA GLY A 74 -10.41 7.33 10.50
C GLY A 74 -9.86 7.67 9.11
N GLU A 75 -10.69 7.45 8.10
CA GLU A 75 -10.35 7.66 6.69
C GLU A 75 -9.95 9.11 6.39
N GLN A 76 -10.68 10.08 6.96
CA GLN A 76 -10.38 11.49 6.74
C GLN A 76 -8.99 11.87 7.26
N GLN A 77 -8.58 11.31 8.39
CA GLN A 77 -7.25 11.52 8.96
C GLN A 77 -6.17 10.90 8.08
N ALA A 78 -6.39 9.68 7.59
CA ALA A 78 -5.48 9.02 6.64
C ALA A 78 -5.31 9.84 5.35
N ILE A 79 -6.39 10.38 4.80
CA ILE A 79 -6.36 11.23 3.62
C ILE A 79 -5.62 12.55 3.90
N ASN A 80 -5.84 13.16 5.04
CA ASN A 80 -5.13 14.38 5.44
C ASN A 80 -3.62 14.12 5.60
N GLN A 81 -3.25 13.03 6.25
CA GLN A 81 -1.86 12.58 6.40
C GLN A 81 -1.20 12.38 5.02
N LEU A 82 -1.88 11.69 4.10
CA LEU A 82 -1.41 11.49 2.73
C LEU A 82 -1.20 12.83 2.00
N ARG A 83 -2.15 13.77 2.14
CA ARG A 83 -2.06 15.10 1.51
C ARG A 83 -0.88 15.88 2.03
N GLN A 84 -0.71 15.93 3.35
CA GLN A 84 0.39 16.63 4.00
C GLN A 84 1.74 16.04 3.55
N PHE A 85 1.86 14.73 3.55
CA PHE A 85 3.10 14.06 3.15
C PHE A 85 3.43 14.30 1.67
N CYS A 86 2.49 14.19 0.75
CA CYS A 86 2.75 14.42 -0.66
C CYS A 86 3.01 15.89 -1.00
N HIS A 87 2.56 16.85 -0.16
CA HIS A 87 2.72 18.27 -0.47
C HIS A 87 4.19 18.74 -0.40
N GLN A 88 4.95 18.34 0.61
CA GLN A 88 6.35 18.72 0.78
C GLN A 88 7.27 17.57 1.24
N PRO A 89 6.99 16.83 2.33
CA PRO A 89 7.94 15.86 2.90
C PRO A 89 8.38 14.76 1.94
N VAL A 90 7.56 14.40 0.97
CA VAL A 90 7.88 13.36 -0.01
C VAL A 90 9.10 13.70 -0.87
N ALA A 91 9.40 14.98 -1.08
CA ALA A 91 10.57 15.43 -1.83
C ALA A 91 11.88 15.12 -1.09
N ASP A 92 11.86 15.20 0.23
CA ASP A 92 13.02 14.96 1.10
C ASP A 92 13.05 13.52 1.66
N TYR A 93 12.07 12.69 1.28
CA TYR A 93 11.90 11.33 1.80
C TYR A 93 13.16 10.48 1.64
N GLU A 94 13.85 10.56 0.51
CA GLU A 94 15.08 9.80 0.24
C GLU A 94 16.17 10.09 1.27
N GLN A 95 16.33 11.35 1.67
CA GLN A 95 17.39 11.80 2.59
C GLN A 95 17.00 11.60 4.05
N GLN A 96 15.70 11.57 4.36
CA GLN A 96 15.21 11.61 5.75
C GLN A 96 14.74 10.27 6.29
N ARG A 97 14.29 9.34 5.42
CA ARG A 97 13.64 8.08 5.83
C ARG A 97 14.47 7.20 6.74
N ASP A 98 15.79 7.27 6.63
CA ASP A 98 16.71 6.41 7.39
C ASP A 98 17.11 7.02 8.75
N PHE A 99 16.60 8.21 9.07
CA PHE A 99 16.87 8.89 10.34
C PHE A 99 15.64 8.88 11.25
N PRO A 100 15.57 7.98 12.25
CA PRO A 100 14.38 7.86 13.13
C PRO A 100 14.04 9.12 13.94
N ALA A 101 15.00 10.00 14.15
CA ALA A 101 14.81 11.27 14.86
C ALA A 101 14.13 12.36 14.00
N ILE A 102 14.02 12.13 12.69
CA ILE A 102 13.40 13.07 11.74
C ILE A 102 12.01 12.55 11.37
N ASP A 103 11.01 13.43 11.38
CA ASP A 103 9.66 13.11 10.91
C ASP A 103 9.60 13.14 9.36
N GLY A 104 10.41 12.29 8.71
CA GLY A 104 10.59 12.23 7.27
C GLY A 104 9.81 11.10 6.58
N THR A 105 8.93 10.39 7.30
CA THR A 105 8.17 9.26 6.73
C THR A 105 6.68 9.57 6.62
N SER A 106 5.99 8.83 5.72
CA SER A 106 4.57 9.05 5.49
C SER A 106 3.67 8.61 6.65
N ARG A 107 4.12 7.69 7.51
CA ARG A 107 3.35 7.03 8.59
C ARG A 107 2.02 6.42 8.12
N LEU A 108 1.91 6.04 6.83
CA LEU A 108 0.68 5.52 6.23
C LEU A 108 0.55 4.00 6.31
N SER A 109 1.55 3.28 6.83
CA SER A 109 1.59 1.81 6.82
C SER A 109 0.38 1.18 7.53
N ALA A 110 -0.03 1.72 8.68
CA ALA A 110 -1.20 1.24 9.43
C ALA A 110 -2.50 1.39 8.62
N TYR A 111 -2.71 2.53 7.98
CA TYR A 111 -3.90 2.79 7.16
C TYR A 111 -3.94 1.92 5.91
N LEU A 112 -2.78 1.67 5.27
CA LEU A 112 -2.66 0.77 4.14
C LEU A 112 -2.84 -0.71 4.54
N ALA A 113 -2.41 -1.10 5.75
CA ALA A 113 -2.57 -2.45 6.26
C ALA A 113 -4.03 -2.78 6.57
N THR A 114 -4.75 -1.85 7.19
CA THR A 114 -6.16 -1.99 7.55
C THR A 114 -7.13 -1.71 6.40
N GLY A 115 -6.63 -1.17 5.28
CA GLY A 115 -7.46 -0.82 4.12
C GLY A 115 -8.25 0.49 4.27
N VAL A 116 -8.00 1.26 5.33
CA VAL A 116 -8.57 2.61 5.50
C VAL A 116 -8.12 3.55 4.38
N LEU A 117 -6.90 3.33 3.87
CA LEU A 117 -6.36 4.04 2.72
C LEU A 117 -5.99 3.03 1.63
N SER A 118 -6.39 3.32 0.39
CA SER A 118 -6.01 2.53 -0.78
C SER A 118 -4.64 2.95 -1.32
N PRO A 119 -3.78 2.00 -1.76
CA PRO A 119 -2.55 2.34 -2.47
C PRO A 119 -2.81 3.11 -3.78
N ARG A 120 -3.98 2.96 -4.39
CA ARG A 120 -4.38 3.74 -5.57
C ARG A 120 -4.58 5.21 -5.22
N GLN A 121 -5.20 5.51 -4.07
CA GLN A 121 -5.30 6.89 -3.57
C GLN A 121 -3.91 7.49 -3.32
N CYS A 122 -2.97 6.69 -2.78
CA CYS A 122 -1.58 7.10 -2.61
C CYS A 122 -0.91 7.45 -3.94
N LEU A 123 -1.02 6.57 -4.94
CA LEU A 123 -0.45 6.80 -6.27
C LEU A 123 -1.02 8.05 -6.93
N HIS A 124 -2.35 8.19 -6.97
CA HIS A 124 -2.99 9.35 -7.59
C HIS A 124 -2.64 10.65 -6.88
N ARG A 125 -2.57 10.64 -5.54
CA ARG A 125 -2.16 11.82 -4.78
C ARG A 125 -0.71 12.19 -5.07
N LEU A 126 0.19 11.21 -5.09
CA LEU A 126 1.59 11.43 -5.42
C LEU A 126 1.73 12.06 -6.81
N LEU A 127 1.16 11.44 -7.83
CA LEU A 127 1.30 11.90 -9.23
C LEU A 127 0.61 13.24 -9.50
N LYS A 128 -0.39 13.61 -8.71
CA LYS A 128 -1.01 14.94 -8.79
C LYS A 128 -0.03 16.05 -8.41
N GLU A 129 0.82 15.84 -7.42
CA GLU A 129 1.75 16.84 -6.89
C GLU A 129 3.17 16.65 -7.47
N HIS A 130 3.54 15.41 -7.79
CA HIS A 130 4.82 15.03 -8.34
C HIS A 130 4.64 14.18 -9.62
N PRO A 131 4.20 14.77 -10.74
CA PRO A 131 3.90 14.04 -11.96
C PRO A 131 5.11 13.29 -12.55
N GLN A 132 6.33 13.72 -12.24
CA GLN A 132 7.57 13.08 -12.70
C GLN A 132 8.04 11.91 -11.80
N ALA A 133 7.25 11.50 -10.79
CA ALA A 133 7.65 10.41 -9.91
C ALA A 133 7.81 9.07 -10.65
N LEU A 134 7.08 8.85 -11.73
CA LEU A 134 7.23 7.67 -12.60
C LEU A 134 8.53 7.67 -13.41
N GLU A 135 9.07 8.83 -13.72
CA GLU A 135 10.31 9.03 -14.48
C GLU A 135 11.56 9.15 -13.57
N GLY A 136 11.43 8.87 -12.28
CA GLY A 136 12.53 8.97 -11.33
C GLY A 136 12.73 10.35 -10.72
N GLY A 137 11.79 11.27 -10.92
CA GLY A 137 11.80 12.60 -10.29
C GLY A 137 11.37 12.58 -8.82
N SER A 138 11.05 13.75 -8.28
CA SER A 138 10.60 13.92 -6.89
C SER A 138 9.46 12.94 -6.54
N GLY A 139 9.57 12.27 -5.39
CA GLY A 139 8.61 11.27 -4.92
C GLY A 139 8.81 9.86 -5.47
N SER A 140 9.74 9.64 -6.41
CA SER A 140 10.01 8.32 -6.99
C SER A 140 10.48 7.29 -5.96
N VAL A 141 11.28 7.71 -4.98
CA VAL A 141 11.76 6.82 -3.91
C VAL A 141 10.60 6.34 -3.05
N TRP A 142 9.65 7.22 -2.70
CA TRP A 142 8.45 6.78 -1.99
C TRP A 142 7.51 5.93 -2.86
N LEU A 143 7.41 6.22 -4.16
CA LEU A 143 6.70 5.34 -5.11
C LEU A 143 7.30 3.94 -5.11
N ASN A 144 8.62 3.80 -5.05
CA ASN A 144 9.27 2.49 -4.93
C ASN A 144 8.85 1.72 -3.68
N GLU A 145 8.57 2.39 -2.56
CA GLU A 145 8.06 1.70 -1.35
C GLU A 145 6.64 1.14 -1.58
N LEU A 146 5.79 1.85 -2.32
CA LEU A 146 4.49 1.31 -2.74
C LEU A 146 4.68 0.11 -3.68
N ILE A 147 5.64 0.17 -4.62
CA ILE A 147 5.94 -0.94 -5.53
C ILE A 147 6.56 -2.13 -4.78
N TRP A 148 7.38 -1.92 -3.73
CA TRP A 148 7.85 -2.99 -2.86
C TRP A 148 6.68 -3.74 -2.21
N ARG A 149 5.69 -3.00 -1.71
CA ARG A 149 4.47 -3.59 -1.15
C ARG A 149 3.73 -4.44 -2.20
N GLU A 150 3.62 -3.96 -3.43
CA GLU A 150 3.03 -4.70 -4.55
C GLU A 150 3.83 -5.97 -4.87
N PHE A 151 5.16 -5.88 -4.92
CA PHE A 151 6.04 -7.02 -5.17
C PHE A 151 5.79 -8.16 -4.20
N TYR A 152 5.74 -7.87 -2.89
CA TYR A 152 5.45 -8.90 -1.89
C TYR A 152 4.04 -9.46 -2.02
N ARG A 153 3.04 -8.66 -2.35
CA ARG A 153 1.68 -9.15 -2.57
C ARG A 153 1.57 -10.04 -3.81
N HIS A 154 2.24 -9.69 -4.88
CA HIS A 154 2.34 -10.53 -6.09
C HIS A 154 3.07 -11.84 -5.78
N LEU A 155 4.14 -11.81 -4.97
CA LEU A 155 4.84 -13.01 -4.53
C LEU A 155 3.92 -13.94 -3.70
N LEU A 156 3.15 -13.40 -2.76
CA LEU A 156 2.24 -14.20 -1.93
C LEU A 156 1.18 -14.90 -2.76
N VAL A 157 0.66 -14.25 -3.81
CA VAL A 157 -0.31 -14.86 -4.73
C VAL A 157 0.35 -15.93 -5.62
N ALA A 158 1.56 -15.67 -6.13
CA ALA A 158 2.29 -16.64 -6.96
C ALA A 158 2.83 -17.84 -6.15
N TYR A 159 3.16 -17.62 -4.88
CA TYR A 159 3.73 -18.63 -3.98
C TYR A 159 2.94 -18.73 -2.67
N PRO A 160 1.70 -19.25 -2.68
CA PRO A 160 0.82 -19.27 -1.50
C PRO A 160 1.37 -20.10 -0.32
N LYS A 161 2.37 -20.94 -0.56
CA LYS A 161 3.10 -21.64 0.50
C LYS A 161 3.72 -20.70 1.54
N LEU A 162 4.08 -19.47 1.14
CA LEU A 162 4.63 -18.45 2.03
C LEU A 162 3.63 -18.07 3.15
N CYS A 163 2.34 -18.06 2.84
CA CYS A 163 1.29 -17.83 3.83
C CYS A 163 1.09 -19.00 4.81
N ARG A 164 1.77 -20.13 4.57
CA ARG A 164 1.74 -21.35 5.41
C ARG A 164 3.06 -21.56 6.16
N HIS A 165 3.84 -20.50 6.35
CA HIS A 165 5.16 -20.54 7.00
C HIS A 165 6.18 -21.48 6.33
N GLN A 166 6.00 -21.75 5.03
CA GLN A 166 6.96 -22.55 4.26
C GLN A 166 7.99 -21.62 3.60
N PRO A 167 9.25 -22.04 3.51
CA PRO A 167 10.30 -21.20 2.96
C PRO A 167 10.11 -20.93 1.47
N PHE A 168 10.50 -19.72 1.03
CA PHE A 168 10.52 -19.39 -0.39
C PHE A 168 11.53 -20.26 -1.15
N ILE A 169 12.68 -20.44 -0.57
CA ILE A 169 13.80 -21.24 -1.09
C ILE A 169 13.86 -22.55 -0.29
N PRO A 170 13.70 -23.73 -0.91
CA PRO A 170 13.57 -25.00 -0.18
C PRO A 170 14.72 -25.33 0.78
N TRP A 171 15.95 -24.92 0.46
CA TRP A 171 17.12 -25.21 1.32
C TRP A 171 17.28 -24.27 2.51
N THR A 172 16.36 -23.34 2.72
CA THR A 172 16.33 -22.48 3.92
C THR A 172 15.37 -23.02 4.99
N ASP A 173 14.86 -24.23 4.80
CA ASP A 173 14.01 -24.93 5.77
C ASP A 173 14.93 -25.63 6.79
N ASN A 174 15.28 -24.90 7.88
CA ASN A 174 16.09 -25.41 9.01
C ASN A 174 15.22 -25.50 10.26
#